data_31b2825ac1e4cbf9d23348d6bbe1a4da
#
_entry.id   31b2825ac1e4cbf9d23348d6bbe1a4da
#
_cell.length_a   1.000
_cell.length_b   1.000
_cell.length_c   1.000
_cell.angle_alpha   90.00
_cell.angle_beta   90.00
_cell.angle_gamma   90.00
#
_symmetry.space_group_name_H-M   'P 1'
#
loop_
_entity.id
_entity.type
_entity.pdbx_description
1 polymer ?
#
loop_
_entity_poly.entity_id
_entity_poly.type
_entity_poly.pdbx_seq_one_letter_code
_entity_poly.pdbx_strand_id
1 'polypeptide(L)'
;MLAELEGDGRLVLCDMEAGLGTVFRLKPAQLDIVVVVAEPSVKGIDVARRAAAMCASRARVVVIANRIREPADLEAIRAALPEHELIVVPEDPVIARADREGLAPVDL
;
A
#
# COMPACT_ATOMS: atom_id res chain seq x y z
N MET A 1 1.56 -18.56 -12.33
CA MET A 1 2.49 -18.52 -11.21
C MET A 1 1.81 -18.22 -9.87
N LEU A 2 1.10 -17.11 -9.74
CA LEU A 2 0.36 -16.83 -8.49
C LEU A 2 -0.69 -17.91 -8.18
N ALA A 3 -1.42 -18.37 -9.17
CA ALA A 3 -2.44 -19.39 -9.00
C ALA A 3 -1.88 -20.73 -8.50
N GLU A 4 -0.65 -21.05 -8.85
CA GLU A 4 0.02 -22.27 -8.39
C GLU A 4 0.38 -22.20 -6.90
N LEU A 5 0.66 -20.99 -6.40
CA LEU A 5 1.01 -20.78 -5.00
C LEU A 5 -0.22 -20.73 -4.10
N GLU A 6 -1.36 -20.27 -4.62
CA GLU A 6 -2.60 -20.13 -3.86
C GLU A 6 -3.17 -21.44 -3.34
N GLY A 7 -2.96 -22.54 -4.07
CA GLY A 7 -3.55 -23.84 -3.74
C GLY A 7 -3.03 -24.48 -2.44
N ASP A 8 -1.95 -23.96 -1.86
CA ASP A 8 -1.28 -24.58 -0.72
C ASP A 8 -1.71 -24.03 0.64
N GLY A 9 -2.71 -23.16 0.70
CA GLY A 9 -3.12 -22.52 1.95
C GLY A 9 -2.12 -21.53 2.50
N ARG A 10 -1.18 -21.05 1.67
CA ARG A 10 -0.15 -20.09 2.06
C ARG A 10 -0.59 -18.66 1.79
N LEU A 11 -0.09 -17.75 2.61
CA LEU A 11 -0.19 -16.32 2.31
C LEU A 11 0.93 -15.95 1.33
N VAL A 12 0.55 -15.39 0.20
CA VAL A 12 1.52 -14.96 -0.83
C VAL A 12 1.50 -13.44 -0.92
N LEU A 13 2.66 -12.81 -0.71
CA LEU A 13 2.83 -11.37 -0.87
C LEU A 13 3.62 -11.09 -2.14
N CYS A 14 3.07 -10.20 -2.98
CA CYS A 14 3.75 -9.75 -4.19
C CYS A 14 4.04 -8.26 -4.07
N ASP A 15 5.30 -7.90 -4.13
CA ASP A 15 5.72 -6.51 -4.16
C ASP A 15 5.59 -5.99 -5.61
N MET A 16 4.63 -5.09 -5.81
CA MET A 16 4.30 -4.55 -7.12
C MET A 16 5.03 -3.22 -7.33
N GLU A 17 6.31 -3.27 -7.47
CA GLU A 17 7.20 -2.12 -7.55
C GLU A 17 6.94 -1.23 -8.77
N ALA A 18 6.43 -1.77 -9.81
CA ALA A 18 6.45 -1.17 -11.13
C ALA A 18 5.19 -0.40 -11.49
N GLY A 19 4.83 0.59 -10.78
CA GLY A 19 3.79 1.51 -11.18
C GLY A 19 2.51 0.89 -11.74
N LEU A 20 1.66 1.73 -12.29
CA LEU A 20 0.28 1.36 -12.66
C LEU A 20 0.19 0.38 -13.84
N GLY A 21 1.21 0.33 -14.71
CA GLY A 21 1.21 -0.56 -15.87
C GLY A 21 1.14 -2.04 -15.51
N THR A 22 1.74 -2.44 -14.39
CA THR A 22 1.70 -3.83 -13.93
C THR A 22 0.29 -4.23 -13.49
N VAL A 23 -0.44 -3.32 -12.86
CA VAL A 23 -1.81 -3.56 -12.39
C VAL A 23 -2.74 -3.87 -13.57
N PHE A 24 -2.58 -3.19 -14.69
CA PHE A 24 -3.41 -3.42 -15.88
C PHE A 24 -3.30 -4.84 -16.44
N ARG A 25 -2.19 -5.50 -16.19
CA ARG A 25 -1.95 -6.86 -16.67
C ARG A 25 -2.55 -7.92 -15.77
N LEU A 26 -2.99 -7.53 -14.58
CA LEU A 26 -3.61 -8.45 -13.64
C LEU A 26 -5.05 -8.75 -14.07
N LYS A 27 -5.37 -10.01 -14.07
CA LYS A 27 -6.75 -10.48 -14.31
C LYS A 27 -7.53 -10.39 -12.98
N PRO A 28 -8.84 -10.17 -13.04
CA PRO A 28 -9.68 -10.34 -11.85
C PRO A 28 -9.43 -11.72 -11.21
N ALA A 29 -9.48 -11.78 -9.91
CA ALA A 29 -9.27 -13.00 -9.12
C ALA A 29 -7.82 -13.50 -9.01
N GLN A 30 -6.84 -12.82 -9.60
CA GLN A 30 -5.43 -13.15 -9.35
C GLN A 30 -4.94 -12.68 -8.00
N LEU A 31 -5.57 -11.63 -7.46
CA LEU A 31 -5.25 -11.06 -6.16
C LEU A 31 -6.51 -10.98 -5.32
N ASP A 32 -6.41 -11.32 -4.06
CA ASP A 32 -7.51 -11.19 -3.10
C ASP A 32 -7.57 -9.78 -2.55
N ILE A 33 -6.43 -9.24 -2.16
CA ILE A 33 -6.31 -7.92 -1.56
C ILE A 33 -5.14 -7.18 -2.20
N VAL A 34 -5.36 -5.92 -2.49
CA VAL A 34 -4.28 -5.00 -2.90
C VAL A 34 -4.10 -3.98 -1.78
N VAL A 35 -2.89 -3.89 -1.29
CA VAL A 35 -2.50 -2.90 -0.29
C VAL A 35 -1.87 -1.72 -1.00
N VAL A 36 -2.48 -0.55 -0.88
CA VAL A 36 -1.98 0.69 -1.46
C VAL A 36 -1.37 1.53 -0.35
N VAL A 37 -0.09 1.85 -0.46
CA VAL A 37 0.60 2.69 0.52
C VAL A 37 0.51 4.15 0.08
N ALA A 38 -0.07 4.99 0.94
CA ALA A 38 -0.24 6.41 0.70
C ALA A 38 0.65 7.23 1.64
N GLU A 39 1.52 8.04 1.07
CA GLU A 39 2.30 9.02 1.81
C GLU A 39 1.50 10.33 1.92
N PRO A 40 1.64 11.09 3.02
CA PRO A 40 0.89 12.33 3.22
C PRO A 40 1.50 13.52 2.45
N SER A 41 1.60 13.40 1.15
CA SER A 41 2.06 14.44 0.25
C SER A 41 1.09 14.56 -0.91
N VAL A 42 1.06 15.69 -1.59
CA VAL A 42 0.18 15.88 -2.74
C VAL A 42 0.42 14.80 -3.79
N LYS A 43 1.69 14.56 -4.12
CA LYS A 43 2.05 13.54 -5.09
C LYS A 43 1.73 12.13 -4.62
N GLY A 44 2.08 11.82 -3.37
CA GLY A 44 1.85 10.49 -2.80
C GLY A 44 0.37 10.15 -2.72
N ILE A 45 -0.45 11.11 -2.32
CA ILE A 45 -1.90 10.94 -2.27
C ILE A 45 -2.49 10.74 -3.66
N ASP A 46 -2.03 11.51 -4.65
CA ASP A 46 -2.52 11.37 -6.02
C ASP A 46 -2.18 10.01 -6.61
N VAL A 47 -0.95 9.55 -6.42
CA VAL A 47 -0.54 8.21 -6.87
C VAL A 47 -1.36 7.12 -6.21
N ALA A 48 -1.56 7.22 -4.89
CA ALA A 48 -2.36 6.24 -4.15
C ALA A 48 -3.82 6.22 -4.62
N ARG A 49 -4.39 7.38 -4.86
CA ARG A 49 -5.77 7.51 -5.35
C ARG A 49 -5.96 6.82 -6.70
N ARG A 50 -5.02 7.04 -7.61
CA ARG A 50 -5.05 6.40 -8.94
C ARG A 50 -4.88 4.90 -8.84
N ALA A 51 -3.94 4.45 -8.04
CA ALA A 51 -3.70 3.01 -7.84
C ALA A 51 -4.93 2.33 -7.24
N ALA A 52 -5.53 2.92 -6.22
CA ALA A 52 -6.73 2.37 -5.59
C ALA A 52 -7.90 2.27 -6.59
N ALA A 53 -8.11 3.32 -7.40
CA ALA A 53 -9.16 3.32 -8.41
C ALA A 53 -8.96 2.21 -9.45
N MET A 54 -7.73 1.98 -9.87
CA MET A 54 -7.42 0.92 -10.84
C MET A 54 -7.60 -0.48 -10.28
N CYS A 55 -7.31 -0.66 -9.00
CA CYS A 55 -7.36 -1.97 -8.35
C CYS A 55 -8.76 -2.33 -7.87
N ALA A 56 -9.63 -1.36 -7.64
CA ALA A 56 -10.94 -1.56 -7.02
C ALA A 56 -11.85 -2.56 -7.76
N SER A 57 -11.71 -2.65 -9.08
CA SER A 57 -12.49 -3.59 -9.89
C SER A 57 -11.86 -4.99 -9.94
N ARG A 58 -10.66 -5.16 -9.41
CA ARG A 58 -9.89 -6.40 -9.51
C ARG A 58 -9.71 -7.12 -8.18
N ALA A 59 -9.71 -6.38 -7.09
CA ALA A 59 -9.45 -6.93 -5.76
C ALA A 59 -9.98 -5.99 -4.68
N ARG A 60 -10.07 -6.49 -3.47
CA ARG A 60 -10.32 -5.65 -2.30
C ARG A 60 -9.12 -4.73 -2.10
N VAL A 61 -9.38 -3.44 -1.93
CA VAL A 61 -8.32 -2.45 -1.71
C VAL A 61 -8.29 -2.03 -0.25
N VAL A 62 -7.11 -2.09 0.34
CA VAL A 62 -6.83 -1.57 1.68
C VAL A 62 -5.76 -0.50 1.54
N VAL A 63 -5.99 0.68 2.08
CA VAL A 63 -5.04 1.79 2.03
C VAL A 63 -4.27 1.86 3.34
N ILE A 64 -2.94 1.92 3.25
CA ILE A 64 -2.10 2.19 4.41
C ILE A 64 -1.69 3.65 4.35
N ALA A 65 -2.16 4.44 5.32
CA ALA A 65 -1.73 5.81 5.50
C ALA A 65 -0.40 5.79 6.24
N ASN A 66 0.68 5.92 5.49
CA ASN A 66 2.04 5.73 6.01
C ASN A 66 2.69 7.07 6.40
N ARG A 67 3.58 7.01 7.37
CA ARG A 67 4.34 8.16 7.85
C ARG A 67 3.47 9.31 8.35
N ILE A 68 2.43 8.97 9.07
CA ILE A 68 1.52 9.96 9.66
C ILE A 68 2.19 10.64 10.86
N ARG A 69 2.34 11.94 10.80
CA ARG A 69 2.97 12.77 11.84
C ARG A 69 1.96 13.52 12.67
N GLU A 70 0.86 13.94 12.04
CA GLU A 70 -0.15 14.77 12.68
C GLU A 70 -1.54 14.44 12.11
N PRO A 71 -2.62 14.84 12.80
CA PRO A 71 -3.98 14.53 12.33
C PRO A 71 -4.29 15.06 10.94
N ALA A 72 -3.71 16.19 10.53
CA ALA A 72 -3.93 16.77 9.20
C ALA A 72 -3.43 15.85 8.09
N ASP A 73 -2.35 15.10 8.32
CA ASP A 73 -1.83 14.12 7.36
C ASP A 73 -2.85 13.03 7.08
N LEU A 74 -3.44 12.50 8.14
CA LEU A 74 -4.43 11.44 8.03
C LEU A 74 -5.70 11.94 7.35
N GLU A 75 -6.14 13.15 7.69
CA GLU A 75 -7.33 13.75 7.09
C GLU A 75 -7.17 13.96 5.59
N ALA A 76 -6.01 14.40 5.15
CA ALA A 76 -5.72 14.59 3.72
C ALA A 76 -5.84 13.28 2.96
N ILE A 77 -5.30 12.19 3.50
CA ILE A 77 -5.41 10.87 2.88
C ILE A 77 -6.86 10.38 2.90
N ARG A 78 -7.53 10.51 4.03
CA ARG A 78 -8.92 10.06 4.18
C ARG A 78 -9.86 10.80 3.23
N ALA A 79 -9.66 12.09 3.05
CA ALA A 79 -10.48 12.90 2.15
C ALA A 79 -10.32 12.48 0.67
N ALA A 80 -9.11 12.07 0.29
CA ALA A 80 -8.81 11.62 -1.07
C ALA A 80 -9.26 10.19 -1.36
N LEU A 81 -9.39 9.37 -0.33
CA LEU A 81 -9.67 7.94 -0.42
C LEU A 81 -10.84 7.53 0.51
N PRO A 82 -12.00 8.20 0.41
CA PRO A 82 -13.08 8.03 1.40
C PRO A 82 -13.76 6.67 1.34
N GLU A 83 -13.67 5.98 0.23
CA GLU A 83 -14.37 4.71 -0.01
C GLU A 83 -13.57 3.48 0.42
N HIS A 84 -12.34 3.67 0.86
CA HIS A 84 -11.43 2.57 1.14
C HIS A 84 -11.17 2.38 2.63
N GLU A 85 -10.97 1.14 3.01
CA GLU A 85 -10.51 0.78 4.34
C GLU A 85 -9.11 1.36 4.55
N LEU A 86 -8.88 1.97 5.70
CA LEU A 86 -7.66 2.70 6.00
C LEU A 86 -6.98 2.14 7.24
N ILE A 87 -5.69 1.87 7.13
CA ILE A 87 -4.84 1.48 8.25
C ILE A 87 -3.80 2.58 8.44
N VAL A 88 -3.64 3.06 9.64
CA VAL A 88 -2.72 4.16 9.96
C VAL A 88 -1.39 3.60 10.47
N VAL A 89 -0.31 4.04 9.84
CA VAL A 89 1.06 3.76 10.29
C VAL A 89 1.74 5.09 10.60
N PRO A 90 1.99 5.38 11.87
CA PRO A 90 2.64 6.63 12.24
C PRO A 90 4.10 6.65 11.81
N GLU A 91 4.65 7.85 11.63
CA GLU A 91 6.07 8.01 11.39
C GLU A 91 6.86 7.60 12.64
N ASP A 92 7.91 6.82 12.43
CA ASP A 92 8.77 6.36 13.49
C ASP A 92 10.23 6.75 13.18
N PRO A 93 10.86 7.59 14.02
CA PRO A 93 12.26 7.99 13.80
C PRO A 93 13.23 6.81 13.79
N VAL A 94 12.89 5.72 14.45
CA VAL A 94 13.71 4.49 14.47
C VAL A 94 13.82 3.88 13.09
N ILE A 95 12.74 3.92 12.31
CA ILE A 95 12.74 3.40 10.94
C ILE A 95 13.67 4.23 10.05
N ALA A 96 13.59 5.55 10.15
CA ALA A 96 14.46 6.46 9.41
C ALA A 96 15.94 6.25 9.79
N ARG A 97 16.20 6.02 11.06
CA ARG A 97 17.55 5.74 11.57
C ARG A 97 18.07 4.41 11.02
N ALA A 98 17.25 3.38 11.02
CA ALA A 98 17.62 2.06 10.47
C ALA A 98 18.02 2.18 9.00
N ASP A 99 17.27 2.93 8.24
CA ASP A 99 17.55 3.17 6.81
C ASP A 99 18.92 3.85 6.62
N ARG A 100 19.18 4.90 7.40
CA ARG A 100 20.48 5.59 7.33
C ARG A 100 21.67 4.70 7.72
N GLU A 101 21.45 3.79 8.64
CA GLU A 101 22.50 2.88 9.14
C GLU A 101 22.59 1.57 8.34
N GLY A 102 21.72 1.39 7.35
CA GLY A 102 21.70 0.18 6.54
C GLY A 102 21.20 -1.05 7.29
N LEU A 103 20.37 -0.85 8.30
CA LEU A 103 19.79 -1.93 9.11
C LEU A 103 18.35 -2.19 8.71
N ALA A 104 17.91 -3.43 8.86
CA ALA A 104 16.49 -3.75 8.70
C ALA A 104 15.72 -3.29 9.95
N PRO A 105 14.53 -2.66 9.81
CA PRO A 105 13.75 -2.22 10.97
C PRO A 105 13.45 -3.31 11.98
N VAL A 106 13.31 -4.56 11.52
CA VAL A 106 13.03 -5.70 12.40
C VAL A 106 14.18 -6.04 13.36
N ASP A 107 15.39 -5.53 13.07
CA ASP A 107 16.58 -5.79 13.88
C ASP A 107 16.81 -4.71 14.96
N LEU A 108 15.91 -3.79 15.11
CA LEU A 108 16.01 -2.68 16.07
C LEU A 108 15.33 -2.97 17.40
#